data_5a9b4c8327adfecf3a9f3026bbd85049
#
_entry.id   5a9b4c8327adfecf3a9f3026bbd85049
#
_cell.length_a   1.000
_cell.length_b   1.000
_cell.length_c   1.000
_cell.angle_alpha   90.00
_cell.angle_beta   90.00
_cell.angle_gamma   90.00
#
_symmetry.space_group_name_H-M   'P 1'
#
loop_
_entity.id
_entity.type
_entity.pdbx_description
1 polymer ?
#
loop_
_entity_poly.entity_id
_entity_poly.type
_entity_poly.pdbx_seq_one_letter_code
_entity_poly.pdbx_strand_id
1 'polypeptide(L)'
;MHAINHENIIKGQTLLALMISLALSSLLLLSISHFYVQIQTQNQHMLLHLKLQAELQRTLQLIGKDLRRLGFRALNTKGTESNLSLFELDEQGTAIFISQEDNAPLNSCVLFFYDLNKNGCIGKDSPKTCMKNGKNTSKNSTEELFGYKVSNKMIKTKLTYQSVIPTNCTAETCKRAFQQSACNAGGGWTDFLDQHEYEVTSRSERRRV
;
A
#
# COMPACT_ATOMS: atom_id res chain seq x y z
N MET A 1 -31.98 89.42 -6.57
CA MET A 1 -30.73 88.69 -6.23
C MET A 1 -31.15 87.46 -5.43
N HIS A 2 -31.26 86.30 -6.11
CA HIS A 2 -31.51 85.01 -5.43
C HIS A 2 -30.18 84.41 -5.07
N ALA A 3 -29.86 84.40 -3.79
CA ALA A 3 -28.77 83.55 -3.28
C ALA A 3 -29.21 82.08 -3.33
N ILE A 4 -28.76 81.37 -4.31
CA ILE A 4 -28.96 79.92 -4.41
C ILE A 4 -28.20 79.32 -3.26
N ASN A 5 -28.93 78.65 -2.37
CA ASN A 5 -28.40 78.04 -1.17
C ASN A 5 -27.51 76.84 -1.53
N HIS A 6 -26.21 77.07 -1.65
CA HIS A 6 -25.20 76.09 -2.05
C HIS A 6 -24.97 74.97 -1.01
N GLU A 7 -25.45 75.15 0.22
CA GLU A 7 -25.26 74.17 1.31
C GLU A 7 -26.07 72.89 1.14
N ASN A 8 -27.23 72.95 0.51
CA ASN A 8 -28.09 71.77 0.36
C ASN A 8 -27.60 70.78 -0.74
N ILE A 9 -26.83 71.30 -1.70
CA ILE A 9 -26.26 70.49 -2.80
C ILE A 9 -25.13 69.66 -2.30
N ILE A 10 -24.30 70.15 -1.39
CA ILE A 10 -23.14 69.43 -0.81
C ILE A 10 -23.60 68.25 0.08
N LYS A 11 -24.70 68.43 0.84
CA LYS A 11 -25.22 67.32 1.69
C LYS A 11 -25.78 66.15 0.89
N GLY A 12 -26.42 66.42 -0.26
CA GLY A 12 -26.89 65.35 -1.15
C GLY A 12 -25.80 64.58 -1.87
N GLN A 13 -24.74 65.25 -2.28
CA GLN A 13 -23.57 64.61 -2.93
C GLN A 13 -22.81 63.67 -2.01
N THR A 14 -22.65 64.01 -0.73
CA THR A 14 -21.97 63.15 0.25
C THR A 14 -22.77 61.87 0.54
N LEU A 15 -24.09 61.93 0.61
CA LEU A 15 -24.95 60.80 0.85
C LEU A 15 -24.93 59.83 -0.35
N LEU A 16 -25.00 60.31 -1.57
CA LEU A 16 -24.88 59.53 -2.81
C LEU A 16 -23.53 58.85 -2.92
N ALA A 17 -22.44 59.59 -2.65
CA ALA A 17 -21.08 59.03 -2.65
C ALA A 17 -20.93 57.90 -1.63
N LEU A 18 -21.54 58.04 -0.45
CA LEU A 18 -21.51 57.03 0.59
C LEU A 18 -22.27 55.76 0.19
N MET A 19 -23.42 55.89 -0.45
CA MET A 19 -24.19 54.77 -0.97
C MET A 19 -23.43 54.03 -2.09
N ILE A 20 -22.79 54.74 -3.00
CA ILE A 20 -21.96 54.12 -4.05
C ILE A 20 -20.76 53.40 -3.46
N SER A 21 -20.06 53.98 -2.49
CA SER A 21 -18.91 53.34 -1.85
C SER A 21 -19.31 52.07 -1.10
N LEU A 22 -20.46 52.06 -0.38
CA LEU A 22 -21.00 50.88 0.24
C LEU A 22 -21.37 49.79 -0.77
N ALA A 23 -21.99 50.15 -1.89
CA ALA A 23 -22.33 49.19 -2.93
C ALA A 23 -21.08 48.58 -3.58
N LEU A 24 -20.07 49.37 -3.89
CA LEU A 24 -18.83 48.87 -4.44
C LEU A 24 -18.04 48.00 -3.45
N SER A 25 -17.96 48.42 -2.19
CA SER A 25 -17.29 47.60 -1.16
C SER A 25 -17.99 46.25 -0.93
N SER A 26 -19.30 46.21 -0.93
CA SER A 26 -20.06 44.97 -0.82
C SER A 26 -19.84 44.01 -1.99
N LEU A 27 -19.77 44.52 -3.21
CA LEU A 27 -19.45 43.72 -4.39
C LEU A 27 -18.02 43.15 -4.34
N LEU A 28 -17.05 43.94 -3.88
CA LEU A 28 -15.68 43.48 -3.67
C LEU A 28 -15.61 42.38 -2.63
N LEU A 29 -16.28 42.53 -1.48
CA LEU A 29 -16.30 41.51 -0.43
C LEU A 29 -16.94 40.19 -0.92
N LEU A 30 -18.03 40.27 -1.67
CA LEU A 30 -18.66 39.09 -2.27
C LEU A 30 -17.72 38.39 -3.25
N SER A 31 -17.02 39.14 -4.10
CA SER A 31 -16.04 38.59 -5.06
C SER A 31 -14.89 37.88 -4.33
N ILE A 32 -14.31 38.51 -3.33
CA ILE A 32 -13.23 37.93 -2.52
C ILE A 32 -13.69 36.65 -1.83
N SER A 33 -14.89 36.68 -1.22
CA SER A 33 -15.47 35.51 -0.56
C SER A 33 -15.66 34.34 -1.53
N HIS A 34 -16.14 34.61 -2.73
CA HIS A 34 -16.29 33.59 -3.77
C HIS A 34 -14.95 32.98 -4.19
N PHE A 35 -13.93 33.80 -4.43
CA PHE A 35 -12.58 33.34 -4.71
C PHE A 35 -11.99 32.50 -3.58
N TYR A 36 -12.19 32.93 -2.33
CA TYR A 36 -11.69 32.20 -1.18
C TYR A 36 -12.27 30.78 -1.10
N VAL A 37 -13.58 30.63 -1.26
CA VAL A 37 -14.25 29.32 -1.27
C VAL A 37 -13.70 28.45 -2.41
N GLN A 38 -13.54 29.01 -3.59
CA GLN A 38 -13.03 28.28 -4.75
C GLN A 38 -11.57 27.79 -4.53
N ILE A 39 -10.72 28.63 -3.96
CA ILE A 39 -9.35 28.27 -3.62
C ILE A 39 -9.34 27.16 -2.54
N GLN A 40 -10.18 27.26 -1.54
CA GLN A 40 -10.28 26.24 -0.49
C GLN A 40 -10.66 24.87 -1.05
N THR A 41 -11.66 24.80 -1.93
CA THR A 41 -12.06 23.53 -2.54
C THR A 41 -10.95 22.94 -3.43
N GLN A 42 -10.27 23.75 -4.22
CA GLN A 42 -9.12 23.31 -5.04
C GLN A 42 -7.98 22.78 -4.17
N ASN A 43 -7.66 23.48 -3.08
CA ASN A 43 -6.61 23.04 -2.15
C ASN A 43 -6.94 21.70 -1.50
N GLN A 44 -8.18 21.46 -1.11
CA GLN A 44 -8.61 20.19 -0.55
C GLN A 44 -8.43 19.04 -1.57
N HIS A 45 -8.84 19.24 -2.81
CA HIS A 45 -8.63 18.25 -3.88
C HIS A 45 -7.13 17.99 -4.13
N MET A 46 -6.33 19.04 -4.17
CA MET A 46 -4.88 18.90 -4.35
C MET A 46 -4.22 18.13 -3.21
N LEU A 47 -4.57 18.44 -1.97
CA LEU A 47 -4.06 17.73 -0.79
C LEU A 47 -4.45 16.26 -0.79
N LEU A 48 -5.69 15.94 -1.19
CA LEU A 48 -6.14 14.55 -1.32
C LEU A 48 -5.32 13.80 -2.38
N HIS A 49 -5.08 14.42 -3.54
CA HIS A 49 -4.24 13.84 -4.59
C HIS A 49 -2.79 13.61 -4.12
N LEU A 50 -2.21 14.57 -3.43
CA LEU A 50 -0.85 14.45 -2.89
C LEU A 50 -0.77 13.33 -1.83
N LYS A 51 -1.76 13.23 -0.94
CA LYS A 51 -1.85 12.15 0.06
C LYS A 51 -1.93 10.78 -0.62
N LEU A 52 -2.80 10.64 -1.62
CA LEU A 52 -2.95 9.39 -2.37
C LEU A 52 -1.66 9.01 -3.11
N GLN A 53 -1.02 9.98 -3.76
CA GLN A 53 0.25 9.76 -4.48
C GLN A 53 1.38 9.35 -3.53
N ALA A 54 1.48 10.00 -2.37
CA ALA A 54 2.48 9.67 -1.36
C ALA A 54 2.30 8.24 -0.82
N GLU A 55 1.05 7.85 -0.53
CA GLU A 55 0.76 6.50 -0.01
C GLU A 55 0.95 5.43 -1.09
N LEU A 56 0.62 5.71 -2.34
CA LEU A 56 0.91 4.83 -3.47
C LEU A 56 2.42 4.62 -3.64
N GLN A 57 3.21 5.68 -3.59
CA GLN A 57 4.67 5.59 -3.68
C GLN A 57 5.25 4.79 -2.52
N ARG A 58 4.79 5.03 -1.29
CA ARG A 58 5.19 4.28 -0.11
C ARG A 58 4.89 2.78 -0.27
N THR A 59 3.68 2.46 -0.69
CA THR A 59 3.24 1.09 -0.95
C THR A 59 4.13 0.39 -1.98
N LEU A 60 4.36 1.04 -3.12
CA LEU A 60 5.23 0.51 -4.18
C LEU A 60 6.68 0.33 -3.71
N GLN A 61 7.21 1.25 -2.90
CA GLN A 61 8.56 1.14 -2.35
C GLN A 61 8.69 -0.04 -1.39
N LEU A 62 7.70 -0.27 -0.52
CA LEU A 62 7.71 -1.39 0.42
C LEU A 62 7.62 -2.72 -0.31
N ILE A 63 6.65 -2.89 -1.19
CA ILE A 63 6.50 -4.09 -2.01
C ILE A 63 7.76 -4.31 -2.87
N GLY A 64 8.26 -3.27 -3.53
CA GLY A 64 9.45 -3.36 -4.36
C GLY A 64 10.72 -3.66 -3.56
N LYS A 65 10.82 -3.26 -2.29
CA LYS A 65 11.92 -3.64 -1.40
C LYS A 65 11.88 -5.12 -1.07
N ASP A 66 10.71 -5.65 -0.79
CA ASP A 66 10.55 -7.07 -0.48
C ASP A 66 10.80 -7.96 -1.71
N LEU A 67 10.24 -7.56 -2.86
CA LEU A 67 10.48 -8.29 -4.12
C LEU A 67 11.97 -8.30 -4.53
N ARG A 68 12.73 -7.26 -4.21
CA ARG A 68 14.18 -7.24 -4.45
C ARG A 68 14.97 -8.21 -3.56
N ARG A 69 14.40 -8.62 -2.43
CA ARG A 69 14.99 -9.61 -1.52
C ARG A 69 14.60 -11.05 -1.84
N LEU A 70 13.66 -11.22 -2.76
CA LEU A 70 13.12 -12.51 -3.16
C LEU A 70 14.25 -13.50 -3.42
N GLY A 71 14.18 -14.69 -2.80
CA GLY A 71 15.18 -15.73 -2.94
C GLY A 71 16.55 -15.40 -2.33
N PHE A 72 16.68 -14.26 -1.62
CA PHE A 72 17.93 -13.95 -0.94
C PHE A 72 18.25 -15.03 0.09
N ARG A 73 19.49 -15.48 0.08
CA ARG A 73 20.07 -16.42 1.03
C ARG A 73 21.44 -15.93 1.49
N ALA A 74 21.68 -15.90 2.78
CA ALA A 74 23.00 -15.65 3.29
C ALA A 74 23.88 -16.90 3.10
N LEU A 75 25.14 -16.68 2.79
CA LEU A 75 26.13 -17.76 2.76
C LEU A 75 26.34 -18.24 4.19
N ASN A 76 25.99 -19.51 4.44
CA ASN A 76 26.23 -20.10 5.73
C ASN A 76 27.71 -20.53 5.84
N THR A 77 28.47 -19.74 6.57
CA THR A 77 29.92 -20.02 6.80
C THR A 77 30.18 -21.22 7.70
N LYS A 78 29.13 -21.80 8.31
CA LYS A 78 29.25 -22.91 9.27
C LYS A 78 28.97 -24.30 8.66
N GLY A 79 28.87 -24.42 7.35
CA GLY A 79 28.66 -25.71 6.67
C GLY A 79 27.32 -26.38 6.96
N THR A 80 26.32 -25.58 7.32
CA THR A 80 24.96 -26.08 7.63
C THR A 80 24.23 -26.37 6.32
N GLU A 81 23.59 -27.51 6.20
CA GLU A 81 22.71 -27.79 5.07
C GLU A 81 21.51 -26.81 5.09
N SER A 82 21.41 -26.00 4.04
CA SER A 82 20.30 -25.06 3.86
C SER A 82 19.03 -25.78 3.46
N ASN A 83 17.90 -25.36 4.01
CA ASN A 83 16.58 -25.88 3.65
C ASN A 83 15.89 -25.09 2.52
N LEU A 84 16.56 -24.13 1.91
CA LEU A 84 15.96 -23.32 0.83
C LEU A 84 15.46 -24.18 -0.33
N SER A 85 16.21 -25.19 -0.73
CA SER A 85 15.82 -26.11 -1.81
C SER A 85 14.50 -26.85 -1.54
N LEU A 86 14.08 -26.96 -0.29
CA LEU A 86 12.80 -27.55 0.08
C LEU A 86 11.61 -26.64 -0.25
N PHE A 87 11.83 -25.34 -0.44
CA PHE A 87 10.79 -24.35 -0.71
C PHE A 87 10.84 -23.82 -2.16
N GLU A 88 11.94 -24.03 -2.86
CA GLU A 88 12.09 -23.65 -4.28
C GLU A 88 11.10 -24.41 -5.16
N LEU A 89 10.43 -23.71 -6.08
CA LEU A 89 9.33 -24.27 -6.87
C LEU A 89 9.83 -25.07 -8.08
N ASP A 90 11.04 -24.78 -8.55
CA ASP A 90 11.66 -25.43 -9.69
C ASP A 90 13.16 -25.67 -9.46
N GLU A 91 13.84 -26.28 -10.42
CA GLU A 91 15.28 -26.54 -10.39
C GLU A 91 16.12 -25.25 -10.54
N GLN A 92 15.51 -24.17 -11.04
CA GLN A 92 16.13 -22.87 -11.18
C GLN A 92 16.16 -22.06 -9.88
N GLY A 93 15.57 -22.58 -8.81
CA GLY A 93 15.54 -21.93 -7.50
C GLY A 93 14.49 -20.84 -7.39
N THR A 94 13.35 -20.99 -8.08
CA THR A 94 12.26 -20.02 -8.05
C THR A 94 11.64 -19.91 -6.65
N ALA A 95 11.73 -18.74 -6.06
CA ALA A 95 11.27 -18.41 -4.71
C ALA A 95 9.97 -17.59 -4.68
N ILE A 96 9.24 -17.53 -5.80
CA ILE A 96 7.99 -16.77 -5.94
C ILE A 96 6.87 -17.67 -6.45
N PHE A 97 5.69 -17.51 -5.88
CA PHE A 97 4.49 -18.18 -6.30
C PHE A 97 3.37 -17.17 -6.55
N ILE A 98 2.83 -17.16 -7.76
CA ILE A 98 1.73 -16.27 -8.16
C ILE A 98 0.47 -17.11 -8.22
N SER A 99 -0.59 -16.63 -7.58
CA SER A 99 -1.88 -17.31 -7.47
C SER A 99 -3.03 -16.30 -7.33
N GLN A 100 -4.16 -16.77 -6.90
CA GLN A 100 -5.35 -15.97 -6.61
C GLN A 100 -6.10 -16.56 -5.42
N GLU A 101 -6.92 -15.75 -4.78
CA GLU A 101 -7.92 -16.20 -3.83
C GLU A 101 -9.17 -16.71 -4.59
N ASP A 102 -9.94 -17.60 -3.96
CA ASP A 102 -11.20 -18.08 -4.54
C ASP A 102 -12.11 -16.88 -4.88
N ASN A 103 -12.58 -16.82 -6.12
CA ASN A 103 -13.37 -15.71 -6.68
C ASN A 103 -12.64 -14.36 -6.85
N ALA A 104 -11.33 -14.30 -6.66
CA ALA A 104 -10.54 -13.11 -6.94
C ALA A 104 -10.01 -13.11 -8.40
N PRO A 105 -9.58 -11.94 -8.92
CA PRO A 105 -8.97 -11.86 -10.25
C PRO A 105 -7.72 -12.74 -10.34
N LEU A 106 -7.44 -13.23 -11.54
CA LEU A 106 -6.21 -13.98 -11.85
C LEU A 106 -4.98 -13.17 -11.43
N ASN A 107 -4.00 -13.85 -10.85
CA ASN A 107 -2.73 -13.26 -10.42
C ASN A 107 -2.88 -12.14 -9.38
N SER A 108 -3.93 -12.18 -8.56
CA SER A 108 -4.19 -11.19 -7.53
C SER A 108 -3.43 -11.44 -6.23
N CYS A 109 -2.63 -12.50 -6.17
CA CYS A 109 -1.88 -12.88 -4.98
C CYS A 109 -0.47 -13.33 -5.35
N VAL A 110 0.50 -12.89 -4.57
CA VAL A 110 1.89 -13.29 -4.68
C VAL A 110 2.42 -13.73 -3.33
N LEU A 111 3.07 -14.89 -3.31
CA LEU A 111 3.82 -15.40 -2.17
C LEU A 111 5.29 -15.54 -2.54
N PHE A 112 6.17 -15.29 -1.61
CA PHE A 112 7.62 -15.45 -1.80
C PHE A 112 8.31 -15.63 -0.46
N PHE A 113 9.56 -16.06 -0.52
CA PHE A 113 10.39 -16.21 0.65
C PHE A 113 11.79 -15.63 0.44
N TYR A 114 12.41 -15.25 1.55
CA TYR A 114 13.81 -14.89 1.62
C TYR A 114 14.33 -15.07 3.06
N ASP A 115 15.61 -15.29 3.20
CA ASP A 115 16.31 -15.41 4.49
C ASP A 115 16.44 -14.00 5.13
N LEU A 116 15.48 -13.65 5.99
CA LEU A 116 15.41 -12.34 6.62
C LEU A 116 16.48 -12.15 7.69
N ASN A 117 16.70 -13.18 8.50
CA ASN A 117 17.60 -13.15 9.65
C ASN A 117 19.07 -13.47 9.29
N LYS A 118 19.34 -13.82 8.02
CA LYS A 118 20.66 -14.10 7.45
C LYS A 118 21.35 -15.31 8.09
N ASN A 119 20.58 -16.31 8.50
CA ASN A 119 21.13 -17.54 9.07
C ASN A 119 21.40 -18.65 8.02
N GLY A 120 21.08 -18.38 6.75
CA GLY A 120 21.25 -19.32 5.63
C GLY A 120 20.12 -20.34 5.49
N CYS A 121 19.03 -20.17 6.22
CA CYS A 121 17.89 -21.07 6.27
C CYS A 121 16.58 -20.33 6.13
N ILE A 122 15.50 -21.01 5.84
CA ILE A 122 14.14 -20.50 5.99
C ILE A 122 13.64 -20.90 7.37
N GLY A 123 13.42 -19.91 8.25
CA GLY A 123 12.95 -20.06 9.62
C GLY A 123 13.85 -19.40 10.65
N LYS A 124 13.26 -19.02 11.77
CA LYS A 124 13.91 -18.20 12.79
C LYS A 124 14.85 -18.99 13.68
N ASP A 125 14.38 -20.14 14.16
CA ASP A 125 15.14 -20.98 15.07
C ASP A 125 15.86 -22.05 14.25
N SER A 126 17.05 -21.71 13.79
CA SER A 126 17.92 -22.69 13.16
C SER A 126 18.78 -23.36 14.22
N PRO A 127 18.53 -24.61 14.55
CA PRO A 127 19.57 -25.42 15.16
C PRO A 127 20.74 -25.48 14.19
N LYS A 128 21.86 -26.05 14.59
CA LYS A 128 23.08 -26.14 13.79
C LYS A 128 22.88 -26.63 12.33
N THR A 129 21.73 -27.22 12.02
CA THR A 129 21.31 -27.69 10.69
C THR A 129 19.81 -27.38 10.49
N CYS A 130 19.41 -26.74 9.40
CA CYS A 130 18.00 -26.50 9.06
C CYS A 130 17.41 -27.55 8.11
N MET A 131 18.23 -28.47 7.63
CA MET A 131 17.78 -29.67 6.91
C MET A 131 18.55 -30.89 7.45
N LYS A 132 17.84 -32.00 7.62
CA LYS A 132 18.42 -33.29 7.98
C LYS A 132 17.71 -34.41 7.23
N ASN A 133 18.47 -35.28 6.57
CA ASN A 133 17.92 -36.37 5.78
C ASN A 133 16.84 -35.91 4.77
N GLY A 134 17.05 -34.77 4.10
CA GLY A 134 16.12 -34.20 3.12
C GLY A 134 14.84 -33.63 3.72
N LYS A 135 14.77 -33.41 5.02
CA LYS A 135 13.61 -32.84 5.70
C LYS A 135 13.94 -31.52 6.40
N ASN A 136 13.01 -30.59 6.37
CA ASN A 136 13.09 -29.36 7.11
C ASN A 136 13.14 -29.59 8.62
N THR A 137 14.14 -29.06 9.29
CA THR A 137 14.26 -29.12 10.77
C THR A 137 14.12 -27.74 11.42
N SER A 138 14.00 -26.69 10.59
CA SER A 138 13.79 -25.32 11.07
C SER A 138 12.38 -25.15 11.64
N LYS A 139 12.30 -24.45 12.75
CA LYS A 139 11.02 -23.99 13.32
C LYS A 139 10.65 -22.62 12.74
N ASN A 140 9.40 -22.26 12.85
CA ASN A 140 8.89 -20.94 12.47
C ASN A 140 9.25 -20.54 11.03
N SER A 141 9.23 -21.49 10.09
CA SER A 141 9.56 -21.23 8.67
C SER A 141 8.66 -20.16 8.05
N THR A 142 7.47 -19.95 8.58
CA THR A 142 6.53 -18.91 8.13
C THR A 142 6.97 -17.49 8.45
N GLU A 143 7.89 -17.27 9.37
CA GLU A 143 8.40 -15.92 9.66
C GLU A 143 9.20 -15.33 8.49
N GLU A 144 9.62 -16.15 7.55
CA GLU A 144 10.33 -15.76 6.33
C GLU A 144 9.55 -16.05 5.04
N LEU A 145 8.25 -16.30 5.21
CA LEU A 145 7.29 -16.39 4.11
C LEU A 145 6.47 -15.11 4.04
N PHE A 146 6.61 -14.40 2.94
CA PHE A 146 5.98 -13.12 2.69
C PHE A 146 4.94 -13.22 1.58
N GLY A 147 4.08 -12.24 1.50
CA GLY A 147 3.11 -12.18 0.41
C GLY A 147 2.25 -10.93 0.43
N TYR A 148 1.68 -10.67 -0.71
CA TYR A 148 0.70 -9.61 -0.93
C TYR A 148 -0.46 -10.16 -1.74
N LYS A 149 -1.66 -9.72 -1.41
CA LYS A 149 -2.85 -10.03 -2.21
C LYS A 149 -3.80 -8.85 -2.29
N VAL A 150 -4.61 -8.85 -3.32
CA VAL A 150 -5.77 -7.97 -3.42
C VAL A 150 -7.00 -8.80 -3.12
N SER A 151 -7.71 -8.46 -2.04
CA SER A 151 -8.93 -9.11 -1.60
C SER A 151 -9.90 -8.08 -1.05
N ASN A 152 -11.18 -8.16 -1.45
CA ASN A 152 -12.21 -7.21 -1.04
C ASN A 152 -11.83 -5.74 -1.28
N LYS A 153 -11.22 -5.47 -2.43
CA LYS A 153 -10.73 -4.14 -2.83
C LYS A 153 -9.64 -3.55 -1.92
N MET A 154 -8.98 -4.40 -1.12
CA MET A 154 -7.89 -4.01 -0.23
C MET A 154 -6.60 -4.73 -0.59
N ILE A 155 -5.48 -4.05 -0.42
CA ILE A 155 -4.17 -4.70 -0.43
C ILE A 155 -3.94 -5.28 0.96
N LYS A 156 -3.68 -6.59 1.00
CA LYS A 156 -3.36 -7.31 2.23
C LYS A 156 -1.95 -7.84 2.18
N THR A 157 -1.29 -7.86 3.34
CA THR A 157 0.01 -8.49 3.52
C THR A 157 -0.09 -9.72 4.39
N LYS A 158 0.79 -10.68 4.16
CA LYS A 158 0.81 -11.92 4.95
C LYS A 158 1.42 -11.67 6.32
N LEU A 159 0.75 -12.21 7.36
CA LEU A 159 1.27 -12.21 8.72
C LEU A 159 2.26 -13.37 8.90
N THR A 160 3.47 -13.06 9.30
CA THR A 160 4.59 -14.01 9.35
C THR A 160 4.59 -14.92 10.58
N TYR A 161 3.71 -14.70 11.56
CA TYR A 161 3.68 -15.47 12.82
C TYR A 161 2.72 -16.68 12.81
N GLN A 162 1.90 -16.84 11.77
CA GLN A 162 1.01 -17.99 11.67
C GLN A 162 1.68 -19.12 10.89
N SER A 163 2.06 -20.18 11.58
CA SER A 163 2.76 -21.31 10.98
C SER A 163 1.80 -22.16 10.14
N VAL A 164 2.08 -22.23 8.85
CA VAL A 164 1.38 -23.08 7.88
C VAL A 164 2.31 -24.17 7.35
N ILE A 165 3.62 -23.98 7.53
CA ILE A 165 4.65 -24.92 7.05
C ILE A 165 5.01 -25.87 8.17
N PRO A 166 4.77 -27.19 8.00
CA PRO A 166 5.10 -28.15 9.02
C PRO A 166 6.61 -28.29 9.21
N THR A 167 7.04 -28.51 10.45
CA THR A 167 8.36 -29.06 10.72
C THR A 167 8.44 -30.48 10.18
N ASN A 168 9.61 -30.92 9.74
CA ASN A 168 9.86 -32.25 9.14
C ASN A 168 9.24 -32.46 7.75
N CYS A 169 8.83 -31.43 7.05
CA CYS A 169 8.37 -31.55 5.66
C CYS A 169 9.54 -31.94 4.72
N THR A 170 9.25 -32.79 3.74
CA THR A 170 10.13 -33.08 2.59
C THR A 170 9.99 -31.97 1.53
N ALA A 171 10.84 -31.96 0.51
CA ALA A 171 10.76 -30.98 -0.58
C ALA A 171 9.34 -30.89 -1.18
N GLU A 172 8.71 -32.02 -1.46
CA GLU A 172 7.36 -32.03 -2.00
C GLU A 172 6.30 -31.47 -1.04
N THR A 173 6.38 -31.87 0.23
CA THR A 173 5.39 -31.44 1.25
C THR A 173 5.63 -30.01 1.72
N CYS A 174 6.89 -29.50 1.74
CA CYS A 174 7.20 -28.11 2.01
C CYS A 174 6.69 -27.19 0.87
N LYS A 175 6.98 -27.58 -0.39
CA LYS A 175 6.47 -26.85 -1.57
C LYS A 175 4.95 -26.81 -1.60
N ARG A 176 4.30 -27.95 -1.36
CA ARG A 176 2.83 -28.02 -1.28
C ARG A 176 2.28 -27.15 -0.16
N ALA A 177 2.88 -27.18 1.02
CA ALA A 177 2.49 -26.34 2.13
C ALA A 177 2.72 -24.85 1.82
N PHE A 178 3.79 -24.49 1.15
CA PHE A 178 4.04 -23.14 0.66
C PHE A 178 2.97 -22.68 -0.35
N GLN A 179 2.64 -23.52 -1.31
CA GLN A 179 1.61 -23.24 -2.31
C GLN A 179 0.18 -23.23 -1.71
N GLN A 180 -0.12 -24.11 -0.76
CA GLN A 180 -1.42 -24.20 -0.10
C GLN A 180 -1.61 -23.21 1.03
N SER A 181 -0.53 -22.71 1.65
CA SER A 181 -0.62 -21.56 2.57
C SER A 181 -1.05 -20.30 1.85
N ALA A 182 -1.31 -20.51 0.57
CA ALA A 182 -1.72 -19.61 -0.47
C ALA A 182 -2.82 -18.64 -0.03
N CYS A 183 -3.13 -17.85 -0.82
CA CYS A 183 -4.01 -16.74 -0.98
C CYS A 183 -5.38 -16.85 -0.28
N ASN A 184 -5.80 -18.02 0.20
CA ASN A 184 -7.11 -18.24 0.82
C ASN A 184 -7.24 -17.61 2.22
N ALA A 185 -8.48 -17.34 2.65
CA ALA A 185 -8.82 -16.49 3.79
C ALA A 185 -8.27 -16.95 5.16
N GLY A 186 -7.96 -18.23 5.32
CA GLY A 186 -7.43 -18.78 6.58
C GLY A 186 -5.94 -18.57 6.84
N GLY A 187 -5.22 -17.92 5.95
CA GLY A 187 -3.75 -17.89 5.92
C GLY A 187 -3.05 -16.78 6.69
N GLY A 188 -3.73 -16.06 7.59
CA GLY A 188 -3.10 -14.98 8.36
C GLY A 188 -2.74 -13.77 7.49
N TRP A 189 -3.75 -13.08 7.01
CA TRP A 189 -3.63 -11.84 6.22
C TRP A 189 -4.13 -10.65 7.02
N THR A 190 -3.47 -9.51 6.87
CA THR A 190 -3.90 -8.23 7.44
C THR A 190 -3.94 -7.17 6.37
N ASP A 191 -4.76 -6.15 6.57
CA ASP A 191 -4.83 -5.02 5.68
C ASP A 191 -3.49 -4.26 5.69
N PHE A 192 -2.99 -3.95 4.50
CA PHE A 192 -1.73 -3.23 4.32
C PHE A 192 -1.96 -1.71 4.31
N LEU A 193 -3.14 -1.28 3.87
CA LEU A 193 -3.60 0.10 3.90
C LEU A 193 -4.84 0.22 4.79
N ASP A 194 -5.11 1.41 5.28
CA ASP A 194 -6.32 1.68 6.06
C ASP A 194 -7.56 1.55 5.16
N GLN A 195 -8.42 0.59 5.52
CA GLN A 195 -9.65 0.29 4.78
C GLN A 195 -10.69 1.43 4.79
N HIS A 196 -10.58 2.38 5.73
CA HIS A 196 -11.48 3.53 5.82
C HIS A 196 -11.05 4.67 4.90
N GLU A 197 -9.79 4.69 4.48
CA GLU A 197 -9.23 5.77 3.66
C GLU A 197 -8.96 5.36 2.21
N TYR A 198 -8.69 4.07 1.97
CA TYR A 198 -8.19 3.59 0.68
C TYR A 198 -8.97 2.39 0.16
N GLU A 199 -9.26 2.40 -1.13
CA GLU A 199 -9.89 1.31 -1.86
C GLU A 199 -9.15 1.06 -3.17
N VAL A 200 -8.87 -0.19 -3.48
CA VAL A 200 -8.27 -0.58 -4.77
C VAL A 200 -9.36 -0.67 -5.83
N THR A 201 -9.34 0.24 -6.76
CA THR A 201 -10.23 0.21 -7.91
C THR A 201 -9.50 -0.38 -9.10
N SER A 202 -9.96 -1.51 -9.63
CA SER A 202 -9.48 -2.04 -10.91
C SER A 202 -10.11 -1.26 -12.05
N ARG A 203 -9.47 -0.21 -12.51
CA ARG A 203 -9.89 0.48 -13.73
C ARG A 203 -9.20 -0.15 -14.93
N SER A 204 -9.72 -1.25 -15.39
CA SER A 204 -9.43 -1.82 -16.70
C SER A 204 -10.19 -1.03 -17.79
N GLU A 205 -9.99 0.26 -17.87
CA GLU A 205 -10.34 1.01 -19.06
C GLU A 205 -9.20 0.88 -20.06
N ARG A 206 -9.30 -0.12 -20.94
CA ARG A 206 -8.62 -0.03 -22.24
C ARG A 206 -9.17 1.21 -22.93
N ARG A 207 -8.45 2.31 -22.92
CA ARG A 207 -8.65 3.33 -23.94
C ARG A 207 -8.36 2.66 -25.26
N ARG A 208 -9.42 2.40 -26.04
CA ARG A 208 -9.26 2.15 -27.48
C ARG A 208 -8.77 3.50 -28.06
N VAL A 209 -7.54 3.52 -28.54
CA VAL A 209 -7.02 4.52 -29.45
C VAL A 209 -7.62 4.24 -30.81
#